data_cd79345317349adce08efca2d4702e06
#
_entry.id   cd79345317349adce08efca2d4702e06
#
_cell.length_a   1.000
_cell.length_b   1.000
_cell.length_c   1.000
_cell.angle_alpha   90.00
_cell.angle_beta   90.00
_cell.angle_gamma   90.00
#
_symmetry.space_group_name_H-M   'P 1'
#
loop_
_entity.id
_entity.type
_entity.pdbx_description
1 polymer ?
#
loop_
_entity_poly.entity_id
_entity_poly.type
_entity_poly.pdbx_seq_one_letter_code
_entity_poly.pdbx_strand_id
1 'polypeptide(L)'
;MSLNGKRQSSDDPDVGPLVRVAVVGEYRSGFAPHEAVVATIAQAAAARGMDVRAEWIGTDEIECDGLARLASSDAIWIAPGSPYRSLTGVLSAIRYAREADVPLLGTCGGFQHVVLEYGRNVMGLDAYHGETHPDAPLLLLTALTCSPAGQTMPVTLDSASRVAGWYGTTRITEQYYCNYGLNPDYEAQVEAAGLRIVGWDDGGEPRVVDLPAHPFFIGVLFVPQPSPDPDTPHPLVAAFIEAGRLALR
;
A
#
# COMPACT_ATOMS: atom_id res chain seq x y z
N MET A 1 -22.11 29.05 20.41
CA MET A 1 -22.86 27.78 20.51
C MET A 1 -21.96 26.67 20.01
N SER A 2 -21.45 25.91 20.94
CA SER A 2 -20.46 24.84 20.69
C SER A 2 -21.20 23.56 20.32
N LEU A 3 -20.97 23.05 19.08
CA LEU A 3 -21.47 21.74 18.65
C LEU A 3 -20.40 20.71 18.94
N ASN A 4 -20.38 20.23 20.17
CA ASN A 4 -19.63 19.06 20.57
C ASN A 4 -20.40 17.80 20.12
N GLY A 5 -20.17 17.36 18.89
CA GLY A 5 -20.63 16.07 18.40
C GLY A 5 -19.78 14.95 18.99
N LYS A 6 -20.13 14.47 20.19
CA LYS A 6 -19.60 13.19 20.71
C LYS A 6 -20.01 12.09 19.75
N ARG A 7 -19.01 11.39 19.15
CA ARG A 7 -19.25 10.09 18.51
C ARG A 7 -19.83 9.16 19.58
N GLN A 8 -21.01 8.58 19.31
CA GLN A 8 -21.54 7.48 20.10
C GLN A 8 -20.64 6.27 19.86
N SER A 9 -19.85 5.89 20.85
CA SER A 9 -19.29 4.55 20.95
C SER A 9 -20.46 3.60 21.13
N SER A 10 -20.62 2.64 20.24
CA SER A 10 -21.49 1.49 20.46
C SER A 10 -20.80 0.63 21.52
N ASP A 11 -21.16 0.83 22.79
CA ASP A 11 -20.72 0.01 23.92
C ASP A 11 -21.48 -1.35 23.91
N ASP A 12 -21.36 -2.10 22.82
CA ASP A 12 -21.74 -3.51 22.80
C ASP A 12 -20.46 -4.31 23.11
N PRO A 13 -20.36 -4.97 24.28
CA PRO A 13 -19.14 -5.65 24.69
C PRO A 13 -18.78 -6.87 23.83
N ASP A 14 -19.64 -7.28 22.89
CA ASP A 14 -19.40 -8.40 21.97
C ASP A 14 -18.92 -7.94 20.58
N VAL A 15 -18.80 -6.64 20.29
CA VAL A 15 -18.31 -6.14 19.01
C VAL A 15 -16.86 -5.68 19.16
N GLY A 16 -15.95 -6.37 18.46
CA GLY A 16 -14.54 -6.00 18.40
C GLY A 16 -14.33 -4.59 17.82
N PRO A 17 -13.13 -4.01 17.94
CA PRO A 17 -12.86 -2.70 17.37
C PRO A 17 -13.06 -2.72 15.85
N LEU A 18 -13.84 -1.78 15.32
CA LEU A 18 -14.08 -1.63 13.88
C LEU A 18 -12.95 -0.81 13.24
N VAL A 19 -12.18 -1.45 12.37
CA VAL A 19 -11.15 -0.79 11.55
C VAL A 19 -11.73 -0.40 10.19
N ARG A 20 -11.63 0.87 9.82
CA ARG A 20 -12.09 1.39 8.52
C ARG A 20 -10.91 1.49 7.57
N VAL A 21 -10.96 0.73 6.48
CA VAL A 21 -9.93 0.71 5.45
C VAL A 21 -10.45 1.38 4.18
N ALA A 22 -9.84 2.48 3.75
CA ALA A 22 -10.04 3.01 2.41
C ALA A 22 -9.18 2.23 1.42
N VAL A 23 -9.80 1.58 0.44
CA VAL A 23 -9.12 0.96 -0.69
C VAL A 23 -9.17 1.92 -1.86
N VAL A 24 -8.07 2.61 -2.12
CA VAL A 24 -7.99 3.66 -3.15
C VAL A 24 -7.62 3.07 -4.50
N GLY A 25 -8.49 3.26 -5.47
CA GLY A 25 -8.35 2.75 -6.84
C GLY A 25 -9.69 2.44 -7.47
N GLU A 26 -9.69 1.99 -8.71
CA GLU A 26 -10.89 1.68 -9.49
C GLU A 26 -11.20 0.18 -9.42
N TYR A 27 -12.15 -0.21 -8.59
CA TYR A 27 -12.56 -1.62 -8.49
C TYR A 27 -13.01 -2.19 -9.84
N ARG A 28 -12.48 -3.35 -10.17
CA ARG A 28 -12.88 -4.15 -11.36
C ARG A 28 -13.27 -5.55 -10.90
N SER A 29 -14.54 -5.89 -11.10
CA SER A 29 -15.06 -7.23 -10.85
C SER A 29 -14.37 -8.25 -11.78
N GLY A 30 -14.06 -9.44 -11.26
CA GLY A 30 -13.34 -10.49 -11.99
C GLY A 30 -11.85 -10.23 -12.16
N PHE A 31 -11.32 -9.16 -11.60
CA PHE A 31 -9.89 -8.93 -11.55
C PHE A 31 -9.30 -9.49 -10.25
N ALA A 32 -8.67 -10.64 -10.32
CA ALA A 32 -8.18 -11.40 -9.17
C ALA A 32 -7.38 -10.58 -8.13
N PRO A 33 -6.50 -9.63 -8.51
CA PRO A 33 -5.84 -8.76 -7.53
C PRO A 33 -6.80 -7.94 -6.67
N HIS A 34 -7.92 -7.44 -7.22
CA HIS A 34 -8.89 -6.67 -6.44
C HIS A 34 -9.70 -7.54 -5.49
N GLU A 35 -10.04 -8.75 -5.92
CA GLU A 35 -10.72 -9.74 -5.08
C GLU A 35 -9.82 -10.20 -3.94
N ALA A 36 -8.52 -10.40 -4.22
CA ALA A 36 -7.53 -10.74 -3.22
C ALA A 36 -7.40 -9.67 -2.12
N VAL A 37 -7.40 -8.37 -2.48
CA VAL A 37 -7.36 -7.27 -1.49
C VAL A 37 -8.46 -7.41 -0.45
N VAL A 38 -9.72 -7.54 -0.91
CA VAL A 38 -10.89 -7.62 -0.02
C VAL A 38 -10.84 -8.88 0.85
N ALA A 39 -10.54 -10.02 0.22
CA ALA A 39 -10.49 -11.30 0.92
C ALA A 39 -9.38 -11.32 2.00
N THR A 40 -8.20 -10.78 1.69
CA THR A 40 -7.06 -10.76 2.60
C THR A 40 -7.29 -9.81 3.78
N ILE A 41 -7.94 -8.66 3.55
CA ILE A 41 -8.35 -7.72 4.62
C ILE A 41 -9.31 -8.43 5.58
N ALA A 42 -10.36 -9.06 5.05
CA ALA A 42 -11.36 -9.76 5.86
C ALA A 42 -10.74 -10.90 6.68
N GLN A 43 -9.86 -11.70 6.05
CA GLN A 43 -9.14 -12.77 6.74
C GLN A 43 -8.26 -12.23 7.88
N ALA A 44 -7.50 -11.16 7.62
CA ALA A 44 -6.60 -10.57 8.62
C ALA A 44 -7.36 -10.01 9.83
N ALA A 45 -8.53 -9.42 9.63
CA ALA A 45 -9.38 -8.93 10.70
C ALA A 45 -10.00 -10.08 11.48
N ALA A 46 -10.58 -11.07 10.80
CA ALA A 46 -11.23 -12.22 11.42
C ALA A 46 -10.29 -13.02 12.33
N ALA A 47 -9.05 -13.28 11.87
CA ALA A 47 -8.02 -13.98 12.65
C ALA A 47 -7.63 -13.26 13.96
N ARG A 48 -8.03 -11.98 14.13
CA ARG A 48 -7.79 -11.16 15.32
C ARG A 48 -9.05 -10.83 16.10
N GLY A 49 -10.20 -11.38 15.71
CA GLY A 49 -11.48 -11.07 16.34
C GLY A 49 -11.86 -9.59 16.20
N MET A 50 -11.46 -8.95 15.08
CA MET A 50 -11.76 -7.56 14.76
C MET A 50 -12.80 -7.46 13.66
N ASP A 51 -13.65 -6.46 13.74
CA ASP A 51 -14.48 -6.05 12.61
C ASP A 51 -13.69 -5.14 11.66
N VAL A 52 -13.93 -5.28 10.37
CA VAL A 52 -13.34 -4.43 9.35
C VAL A 52 -14.41 -3.96 8.36
N ARG A 53 -14.29 -2.70 7.98
CA ARG A 53 -15.06 -2.14 6.86
C ARG A 53 -14.07 -1.64 5.81
N ALA A 54 -13.98 -2.35 4.69
CA ALA A 54 -13.22 -1.90 3.53
C ALA A 54 -14.17 -1.19 2.55
N GLU A 55 -13.81 0.03 2.14
CA GLU A 55 -14.55 0.82 1.18
C GLU A 55 -13.64 1.21 0.01
N TRP A 56 -14.08 0.91 -1.22
CA TRP A 56 -13.39 1.35 -2.43
C TRP A 56 -13.71 2.81 -2.70
N ILE A 57 -12.66 3.60 -2.97
CA ILE A 57 -12.74 5.02 -3.30
C ILE A 57 -11.98 5.25 -4.59
N GLY A 58 -12.67 5.71 -5.64
CA GLY A 58 -12.07 6.05 -6.93
C GLY A 58 -11.06 7.20 -6.81
N THR A 59 -10.00 7.12 -7.58
CA THR A 59 -8.98 8.19 -7.56
C THR A 59 -9.52 9.50 -8.10
N ASP A 60 -10.46 9.45 -9.05
CA ASP A 60 -11.21 10.59 -9.59
C ASP A 60 -12.15 11.20 -8.53
N GLU A 61 -12.75 10.40 -7.65
CA GLU A 61 -13.54 10.90 -6.53
C GLU A 61 -12.67 11.70 -5.55
N ILE A 62 -11.45 11.23 -5.27
CA ILE A 62 -10.51 11.97 -4.39
C ILE A 62 -10.08 13.29 -5.03
N GLU A 63 -9.86 13.33 -6.33
CA GLU A 63 -9.54 14.57 -7.03
C GLU A 63 -10.69 15.57 -6.97
N CYS A 64 -11.94 15.12 -7.12
CA CYS A 64 -13.13 15.99 -7.14
C CYS A 64 -13.58 16.41 -5.74
N ASP A 65 -13.67 15.46 -4.80
CA ASP A 65 -14.27 15.64 -3.47
C ASP A 65 -13.22 15.98 -2.39
N GLY A 66 -11.94 15.87 -2.76
CA GLY A 66 -10.81 16.08 -1.85
C GLY A 66 -10.64 14.96 -0.83
N LEU A 67 -9.79 15.22 0.16
CA LEU A 67 -9.36 14.23 1.16
C LEU A 67 -10.42 13.92 2.23
N ALA A 68 -11.57 14.59 2.20
CA ALA A 68 -12.66 14.36 3.17
C ALA A 68 -13.14 12.90 3.18
N ARG A 69 -13.10 12.22 2.00
CA ARG A 69 -13.43 10.80 1.86
C ARG A 69 -12.49 9.89 2.67
N LEU A 70 -11.24 10.31 2.85
CA LEU A 70 -10.21 9.55 3.57
C LEU A 70 -10.16 9.86 5.07
N ALA A 71 -10.72 11.00 5.50
CA ALA A 71 -10.58 11.50 6.87
C ALA A 71 -11.22 10.59 7.94
N SER A 72 -12.13 9.71 7.55
CA SER A 72 -12.77 8.74 8.45
C SER A 72 -12.11 7.37 8.43
N SER A 73 -11.07 7.18 7.62
CA SER A 73 -10.36 5.90 7.49
C SER A 73 -9.25 5.79 8.52
N ASP A 74 -9.10 4.60 9.07
CA ASP A 74 -8.08 4.27 10.06
C ASP A 74 -6.82 3.69 9.37
N ALA A 75 -6.95 3.27 8.12
CA ALA A 75 -5.87 2.82 7.25
C ALA A 75 -6.23 2.99 5.77
N ILE A 76 -5.21 3.15 4.91
CA ILE A 76 -5.38 3.37 3.46
C ILE A 76 -4.59 2.30 2.71
N TRP A 77 -5.27 1.59 1.80
CA TRP A 77 -4.63 0.66 0.87
C TRP A 77 -4.71 1.20 -0.55
N ILE A 78 -3.55 1.51 -1.15
CA ILE A 78 -3.49 1.87 -2.57
C ILE A 78 -3.50 0.56 -3.36
N ALA A 79 -4.61 0.32 -4.05
CA ALA A 79 -4.95 -0.95 -4.69
C ALA A 79 -4.02 -1.30 -5.86
N PRO A 80 -3.89 -2.59 -6.22
CA PRO A 80 -3.29 -2.98 -7.48
C PRO A 80 -4.01 -2.33 -8.67
N GLY A 81 -3.28 -2.09 -9.74
CA GLY A 81 -3.80 -1.51 -10.99
C GLY A 81 -3.08 -0.22 -11.36
N SER A 82 -2.86 -0.07 -12.67
CA SER A 82 -2.22 1.09 -13.31
C SER A 82 -2.65 1.08 -14.78
N PRO A 83 -2.86 2.25 -15.41
CA PRO A 83 -2.93 3.56 -14.78
C PRO A 83 -4.22 3.76 -13.98
N TYR A 84 -4.18 4.62 -12.94
CA TYR A 84 -5.38 5.09 -12.24
C TYR A 84 -6.10 6.16 -13.08
N ARG A 85 -7.40 6.37 -12.84
CA ARG A 85 -8.19 7.40 -13.52
C ARG A 85 -7.67 8.80 -13.23
N SER A 86 -7.24 9.06 -11.98
CA SER A 86 -6.62 10.31 -11.59
C SER A 86 -5.27 10.09 -10.92
N LEU A 87 -4.21 10.54 -11.59
CA LEU A 87 -2.88 10.60 -10.99
C LEU A 87 -2.86 11.58 -9.81
N THR A 88 -3.49 12.74 -9.94
CA THR A 88 -3.60 13.74 -8.87
C THR A 88 -4.28 13.13 -7.64
N GLY A 89 -5.39 12.43 -7.83
CA GLY A 89 -6.14 11.82 -6.74
C GLY A 89 -5.34 10.75 -5.99
N VAL A 90 -4.69 9.82 -6.69
CA VAL A 90 -3.89 8.78 -6.02
C VAL A 90 -2.68 9.37 -5.30
N LEU A 91 -1.95 10.33 -5.91
CA LEU A 91 -0.82 10.98 -5.26
C LEU A 91 -1.26 11.80 -4.03
N SER A 92 -2.44 12.44 -4.10
CA SER A 92 -3.01 13.17 -2.95
C SER A 92 -3.37 12.25 -1.80
N ALA A 93 -3.90 11.05 -2.08
CA ALA A 93 -4.21 10.04 -1.06
C ALA A 93 -2.93 9.54 -0.37
N ILE A 94 -1.89 9.25 -1.16
CA ILE A 94 -0.59 8.78 -0.63
C ILE A 94 0.06 9.88 0.22
N ARG A 95 0.07 11.11 -0.29
CA ARG A 95 0.60 12.26 0.45
C ARG A 95 -0.14 12.49 1.76
N TYR A 96 -1.47 12.43 1.74
CA TYR A 96 -2.29 12.55 2.95
C TYR A 96 -1.91 11.50 3.99
N ALA A 97 -1.81 10.23 3.58
CA ALA A 97 -1.43 9.17 4.49
C ALA A 97 -0.05 9.44 5.12
N ARG A 98 0.93 9.82 4.31
CA ARG A 98 2.30 10.11 4.75
C ARG A 98 2.38 11.30 5.70
N GLU A 99 1.63 12.38 5.45
CA GLU A 99 1.70 13.63 6.23
C GLU A 99 0.82 13.58 7.49
N ALA A 100 -0.21 12.74 7.51
CA ALA A 100 -1.15 12.61 8.63
C ALA A 100 -0.92 11.36 9.50
N ASP A 101 0.18 10.64 9.30
CA ASP A 101 0.51 9.39 10.00
C ASP A 101 -0.59 8.31 9.90
N VAL A 102 -1.34 8.29 8.79
CA VAL A 102 -2.35 7.26 8.53
C VAL A 102 -1.67 6.02 7.93
N PRO A 103 -1.80 4.84 8.53
CA PRO A 103 -1.25 3.60 7.98
C PRO A 103 -1.55 3.41 6.51
N LEU A 104 -0.50 3.20 5.69
CA LEU A 104 -0.60 3.03 4.25
C LEU A 104 0.07 1.74 3.77
N LEU A 105 -0.65 0.96 2.97
CA LEU A 105 -0.12 -0.15 2.19
C LEU A 105 -0.35 0.12 0.69
N GLY A 106 0.73 0.19 -0.10
CA GLY A 106 0.66 0.29 -1.57
C GLY A 106 1.09 -1.03 -2.23
N THR A 107 0.27 -1.60 -3.11
CA THR A 107 0.57 -2.90 -3.75
C THR A 107 0.55 -2.80 -5.27
N CYS A 108 1.49 -3.45 -5.96
CA CYS A 108 1.60 -3.44 -7.43
C CYS A 108 1.67 -2.00 -7.96
N GLY A 109 0.63 -1.52 -8.68
CA GLY A 109 0.51 -0.11 -9.07
C GLY A 109 0.57 0.85 -7.88
N GLY A 110 0.07 0.44 -6.70
CA GLY A 110 0.18 1.22 -5.47
C GLY A 110 1.62 1.44 -5.02
N PHE A 111 2.50 0.42 -5.10
CA PHE A 111 3.94 0.59 -4.88
C PHE A 111 4.53 1.64 -5.81
N GLN A 112 4.21 1.54 -7.11
CA GLN A 112 4.72 2.45 -8.13
C GLN A 112 4.37 3.90 -7.81
N HIS A 113 3.11 4.14 -7.38
CA HIS A 113 2.65 5.49 -7.05
C HIS A 113 3.13 5.98 -5.69
N VAL A 114 3.42 5.09 -4.73
CA VAL A 114 4.14 5.44 -3.48
C VAL A 114 5.53 5.99 -3.81
N VAL A 115 6.27 5.30 -4.68
CA VAL A 115 7.60 5.75 -5.13
C VAL A 115 7.50 7.06 -5.91
N LEU A 116 6.51 7.19 -6.80
CA LEU A 116 6.31 8.40 -7.60
C LEU A 116 5.93 9.62 -6.75
N GLU A 117 5.03 9.43 -5.77
CA GLU A 117 4.65 10.49 -4.81
C GLU A 117 5.88 10.96 -4.03
N TYR A 118 6.66 10.03 -3.52
CA TYR A 118 7.84 10.33 -2.74
C TYR A 118 8.89 11.10 -3.58
N GLY A 119 9.14 10.64 -4.79
CA GLY A 119 10.03 11.32 -5.72
C GLY A 119 9.60 12.75 -6.02
N ARG A 120 8.30 12.97 -6.27
CA ARG A 120 7.77 14.30 -6.60
C ARG A 120 7.69 15.24 -5.39
N ASN A 121 7.11 14.77 -4.30
CA ASN A 121 6.71 15.64 -3.18
C ASN A 121 7.74 15.70 -2.04
N VAL A 122 8.63 14.71 -1.92
CA VAL A 122 9.69 14.71 -0.91
C VAL A 122 11.04 15.06 -1.53
N MET A 123 11.37 14.43 -2.67
CA MET A 123 12.66 14.65 -3.33
C MET A 123 12.64 15.87 -4.30
N GLY A 124 11.46 16.41 -4.64
CA GLY A 124 11.32 17.55 -5.54
C GLY A 124 11.65 17.25 -7.00
N LEU A 125 11.55 15.98 -7.43
CA LEU A 125 11.85 15.56 -8.79
C LEU A 125 10.65 15.75 -9.72
N ASP A 126 10.89 16.22 -10.95
CA ASP A 126 9.89 16.17 -12.02
C ASP A 126 9.86 14.75 -12.63
N ALA A 127 9.44 13.79 -11.79
CA ALA A 127 9.51 12.37 -12.06
C ALA A 127 8.26 11.82 -12.74
N TYR A 128 8.44 10.84 -13.61
CA TYR A 128 7.38 10.22 -14.40
C TYR A 128 7.41 8.70 -14.33
N HIS A 129 6.27 8.10 -14.65
CA HIS A 129 6.10 6.66 -14.80
C HIS A 129 6.31 6.26 -16.27
N GLY A 130 7.27 5.36 -16.54
CA GLY A 130 7.63 4.96 -17.88
C GLY A 130 6.53 4.25 -18.68
N GLU A 131 5.55 3.63 -18.00
CA GLU A 131 4.40 3.02 -18.68
C GLU A 131 3.48 4.08 -19.32
N THR A 132 3.30 5.21 -18.65
CA THR A 132 2.38 6.27 -19.11
C THR A 132 3.07 7.40 -19.84
N HIS A 133 4.35 7.62 -19.57
CA HIS A 133 5.17 8.70 -20.14
C HIS A 133 6.56 8.20 -20.57
N PRO A 134 6.65 7.30 -21.56
CA PRO A 134 7.92 6.64 -21.91
C PRO A 134 9.02 7.60 -22.39
N ASP A 135 8.64 8.74 -22.94
CA ASP A 135 9.56 9.75 -23.49
C ASP A 135 9.90 10.87 -22.48
N ALA A 136 9.46 10.76 -21.22
CA ALA A 136 9.73 11.77 -20.21
C ALA A 136 11.23 11.80 -19.84
N PRO A 137 11.77 12.99 -19.50
CA PRO A 137 13.21 13.15 -19.27
C PRO A 137 13.70 12.43 -17.97
N LEU A 138 12.82 12.22 -16.99
CA LEU A 138 13.14 11.55 -15.76
C LEU A 138 12.12 10.43 -15.46
N LEU A 139 12.51 9.21 -15.73
CA LEU A 139 11.71 8.03 -15.44
C LEU A 139 12.12 7.45 -14.08
N LEU A 140 11.33 7.71 -13.04
CA LEU A 140 11.54 7.13 -11.71
C LEU A 140 11.05 5.67 -11.64
N LEU A 141 10.12 5.32 -12.52
CA LEU A 141 9.59 3.98 -12.68
C LEU A 141 9.86 3.50 -14.10
N THR A 142 10.55 2.37 -14.22
CA THR A 142 10.96 1.78 -15.50
C THR A 142 10.49 0.34 -15.62
N ALA A 143 10.51 -0.20 -16.83
CA ALA A 143 10.24 -1.61 -17.03
C ALA A 143 11.27 -2.46 -16.28
N LEU A 144 10.80 -3.51 -15.62
CA LEU A 144 11.65 -4.48 -14.94
C LEU A 144 12.45 -5.30 -15.96
N THR A 145 13.64 -5.75 -15.56
CA THR A 145 14.51 -6.56 -16.40
C THR A 145 13.85 -7.88 -16.81
N CYS A 146 13.06 -8.48 -15.88
CA CYS A 146 12.24 -9.65 -16.15
C CYS A 146 10.77 -9.32 -15.87
N SER A 147 9.86 -9.75 -16.75
CA SER A 147 8.42 -9.59 -16.52
C SER A 147 7.91 -10.59 -15.47
N PRO A 148 7.57 -10.16 -14.25
CA PRO A 148 7.04 -11.05 -13.22
C PRO A 148 5.52 -11.22 -13.31
N ALA A 149 4.83 -10.49 -14.19
CA ALA A 149 3.37 -10.49 -14.25
C ALA A 149 2.81 -11.91 -14.48
N GLY A 150 1.87 -12.31 -13.63
CA GLY A 150 1.27 -13.65 -13.65
C GLY A 150 2.14 -14.73 -12.99
N GLN A 151 3.29 -14.38 -12.43
CA GLN A 151 4.22 -15.32 -11.80
C GLN A 151 4.24 -15.16 -10.28
N THR A 152 4.62 -16.24 -9.61
CA THR A 152 4.97 -16.24 -8.19
C THR A 152 6.50 -16.27 -8.11
N MET A 153 7.08 -15.25 -7.46
CA MET A 153 8.54 -15.08 -7.40
C MET A 153 9.04 -14.87 -5.99
N PRO A 154 10.29 -15.29 -5.70
CA PRO A 154 10.92 -15.05 -4.41
C PRO A 154 11.28 -13.58 -4.22
N VAL A 155 11.25 -13.16 -2.95
CA VAL A 155 11.75 -11.86 -2.48
C VAL A 155 12.66 -12.10 -1.29
N THR A 156 13.84 -11.50 -1.30
CA THR A 156 14.74 -11.47 -0.16
C THR A 156 14.53 -10.17 0.60
N LEU A 157 14.21 -10.26 1.90
CA LEU A 157 13.98 -9.13 2.79
C LEU A 157 15.23 -8.80 3.60
N ASP A 158 15.45 -7.52 3.88
CA ASP A 158 16.43 -7.09 4.87
C ASP A 158 16.06 -7.65 6.25
N SER A 159 16.97 -8.40 6.84
CA SER A 159 16.76 -9.06 8.14
C SER A 159 16.50 -8.09 9.30
N ALA A 160 16.94 -6.83 9.18
CA ALA A 160 16.72 -5.78 10.17
C ALA A 160 15.40 -5.03 9.95
N SER A 161 14.69 -5.30 8.85
CA SER A 161 13.43 -4.62 8.53
C SER A 161 12.27 -5.13 9.40
N ARG A 162 11.33 -4.24 9.71
CA ARG A 162 10.06 -4.64 10.36
C ARG A 162 9.26 -5.61 9.48
N VAL A 163 9.41 -5.53 8.15
CA VAL A 163 8.74 -6.43 7.21
C VAL A 163 9.21 -7.87 7.40
N ALA A 164 10.54 -8.11 7.46
CA ALA A 164 11.07 -9.44 7.77
C ALA A 164 10.60 -9.95 9.14
N GLY A 165 10.48 -9.04 10.12
CA GLY A 165 9.92 -9.37 11.44
C GLY A 165 8.47 -9.85 11.38
N TRP A 166 7.61 -9.25 10.55
CA TRP A 166 6.21 -9.70 10.40
C TRP A 166 6.08 -11.05 9.70
N TYR A 167 6.93 -11.32 8.69
CA TYR A 167 6.94 -12.63 8.02
C TYR A 167 7.63 -13.72 8.83
N GLY A 168 8.48 -13.36 9.80
CA GLY A 168 9.29 -14.32 10.56
C GLY A 168 10.39 -15.00 9.72
N THR A 169 10.69 -14.49 8.53
CA THR A 169 11.69 -14.99 7.59
C THR A 169 12.21 -13.89 6.70
N THR A 170 13.41 -14.07 6.15
CA THR A 170 14.01 -13.16 5.18
C THR A 170 13.81 -13.61 3.72
N ARG A 171 13.20 -14.78 3.49
CA ARG A 171 12.91 -15.27 2.15
C ARG A 171 11.43 -15.58 2.05
N ILE A 172 10.71 -14.84 1.21
CA ILE A 172 9.29 -15.00 0.96
C ILE A 172 9.03 -15.29 -0.52
N THR A 173 7.83 -15.70 -0.85
CA THR A 173 7.41 -15.98 -2.23
C THR A 173 6.03 -15.38 -2.44
N GLU A 174 5.90 -14.48 -3.45
CA GLU A 174 4.72 -13.65 -3.63
C GLU A 174 4.25 -13.58 -5.09
N GLN A 175 2.99 -13.26 -5.31
CA GLN A 175 2.34 -13.19 -6.63
C GLN A 175 2.46 -11.79 -7.24
N TYR A 176 2.80 -11.73 -8.54
CA TYR A 176 3.00 -10.47 -9.28
C TYR A 176 2.00 -10.28 -10.41
N TYR A 177 1.65 -9.01 -10.67
CA TYR A 177 0.72 -8.59 -11.73
C TYR A 177 1.20 -7.37 -12.52
N CYS A 178 2.40 -6.87 -12.28
CA CYS A 178 2.95 -5.68 -12.95
C CYS A 178 4.38 -5.91 -13.45
N ASN A 179 4.82 -5.04 -14.40
CA ASN A 179 6.10 -5.14 -15.11
C ASN A 179 6.96 -3.88 -14.96
N TYR A 180 6.57 -2.95 -14.09
CA TYR A 180 7.30 -1.71 -13.83
C TYR A 180 7.68 -1.64 -12.35
N GLY A 181 8.87 -1.11 -12.07
CA GLY A 181 9.38 -0.94 -10.72
C GLY A 181 10.24 0.32 -10.59
N LEU A 182 10.82 0.53 -9.40
CA LEU A 182 11.76 1.63 -9.17
C LEU A 182 12.95 1.50 -10.13
N ASN A 183 13.27 2.61 -10.80
CA ASN A 183 14.44 2.70 -11.66
C ASN A 183 15.72 2.58 -10.80
N PRO A 184 16.61 1.62 -11.10
CA PRO A 184 17.84 1.37 -10.32
C PRO A 184 18.73 2.60 -10.18
N ASP A 185 18.74 3.50 -11.16
CA ASP A 185 19.53 4.73 -11.13
C ASP A 185 19.16 5.69 -10.00
N TYR A 186 17.97 5.52 -9.40
CA TYR A 186 17.44 6.38 -8.33
C TYR A 186 17.37 5.70 -6.95
N GLU A 187 17.73 4.44 -6.82
CA GLU A 187 17.68 3.70 -5.55
C GLU A 187 18.40 4.43 -4.43
N ALA A 188 19.68 4.79 -4.67
CA ALA A 188 20.48 5.48 -3.67
C ALA A 188 19.92 6.84 -3.26
N GLN A 189 19.27 7.56 -4.20
CA GLN A 189 18.66 8.85 -3.93
C GLN A 189 17.37 8.70 -3.11
N VAL A 190 16.55 7.69 -3.42
CA VAL A 190 15.32 7.35 -2.70
C VAL A 190 15.64 6.96 -1.26
N GLU A 191 16.67 6.12 -1.05
CA GLU A 191 17.14 5.74 0.28
C GLU A 191 17.70 6.93 1.08
N ALA A 192 18.52 7.76 0.43
CA ALA A 192 19.06 8.97 1.06
C ALA A 192 17.96 9.97 1.48
N ALA A 193 16.83 9.98 0.77
CA ALA A 193 15.66 10.77 1.13
C ALA A 193 14.83 10.16 2.27
N GLY A 194 15.10 8.92 2.69
CA GLY A 194 14.47 8.26 3.85
C GLY A 194 13.48 7.13 3.53
N LEU A 195 13.11 6.93 2.27
CA LEU A 195 12.31 5.77 1.87
C LEU A 195 13.26 4.56 1.66
N ARG A 196 13.29 3.67 2.64
CA ARG A 196 14.20 2.51 2.66
C ARG A 196 13.74 1.43 1.69
N ILE A 197 14.66 0.86 0.94
CA ILE A 197 14.44 -0.38 0.20
C ILE A 197 14.74 -1.53 1.16
N VAL A 198 13.76 -2.39 1.40
CA VAL A 198 13.86 -3.47 2.40
C VAL A 198 13.54 -4.85 1.83
N GLY A 199 13.39 -4.95 0.51
CA GLY A 199 13.19 -6.23 -0.16
C GLY A 199 13.51 -6.17 -1.64
N TRP A 200 14.16 -7.22 -2.13
CA TRP A 200 14.66 -7.33 -3.51
C TRP A 200 14.31 -8.70 -4.09
N ASP A 201 14.21 -8.79 -5.41
CA ASP A 201 14.21 -10.07 -6.09
C ASP A 201 15.63 -10.67 -6.22
N ASP A 202 15.73 -11.82 -6.89
CA ASP A 202 17.02 -12.49 -7.11
C ASP A 202 17.96 -11.71 -8.07
N GLY A 203 17.43 -10.79 -8.85
CA GLY A 203 18.18 -9.87 -9.71
C GLY A 203 18.67 -8.62 -9.00
N GLY A 204 18.24 -8.40 -7.75
CA GLY A 204 18.56 -7.21 -6.96
C GLY A 204 17.62 -6.03 -7.22
N GLU A 205 16.55 -6.20 -8.01
CA GLU A 205 15.58 -5.13 -8.23
C GLU A 205 14.66 -4.94 -7.01
N PRO A 206 14.37 -3.69 -6.59
CA PRO A 206 13.51 -3.38 -5.45
C PRO A 206 12.09 -3.94 -5.57
N ARG A 207 11.64 -4.60 -4.51
CA ARG A 207 10.29 -5.18 -4.41
C ARG A 207 9.50 -4.67 -3.21
N VAL A 208 10.20 -4.16 -2.19
CA VAL A 208 9.58 -3.63 -0.97
C VAL A 208 10.26 -2.33 -0.56
N VAL A 209 9.45 -1.30 -0.31
CA VAL A 209 9.91 -0.03 0.29
C VAL A 209 9.19 0.22 1.61
N ASP A 210 9.89 0.87 2.53
CA ASP A 210 9.43 1.21 3.87
C ASP A 210 9.85 2.64 4.23
N LEU A 211 8.94 3.41 4.83
CA LEU A 211 9.26 4.70 5.45
C LEU A 211 9.33 4.49 6.99
N PRO A 212 10.52 4.22 7.57
CA PRO A 212 10.63 3.83 8.98
C PRO A 212 10.18 4.90 9.97
N ALA A 213 10.25 6.18 9.57
CA ALA A 213 9.78 7.30 10.40
C ALA A 213 8.26 7.37 10.53
N HIS A 214 7.51 6.63 9.69
CA HIS A 214 6.05 6.58 9.69
C HIS A 214 5.55 5.32 10.43
N PRO A 215 4.44 5.36 11.18
CA PRO A 215 3.88 4.21 11.90
C PRO A 215 3.73 2.96 11.03
N PHE A 216 3.17 3.11 9.83
CA PHE A 216 3.09 2.06 8.81
C PHE A 216 2.96 2.69 7.42
N PHE A 217 4.04 2.70 6.64
CA PHE A 217 4.03 3.21 5.26
C PHE A 217 4.86 2.28 4.39
N ILE A 218 4.21 1.31 3.78
CA ILE A 218 4.84 0.20 3.07
C ILE A 218 4.35 0.15 1.64
N GLY A 219 5.28 0.07 0.70
CA GLY A 219 5.00 -0.27 -0.69
C GLY A 219 5.56 -1.65 -1.01
N VAL A 220 4.76 -2.50 -1.66
CA VAL A 220 5.20 -3.81 -2.17
C VAL A 220 4.79 -3.98 -3.62
N LEU A 221 5.70 -4.48 -4.47
CA LEU A 221 5.45 -4.63 -5.90
C LEU A 221 4.57 -5.87 -6.22
N PHE A 222 4.42 -6.77 -5.28
CA PHE A 222 3.55 -7.92 -5.35
C PHE A 222 2.13 -7.64 -4.82
N VAL A 223 1.24 -8.60 -4.97
CA VAL A 223 -0.12 -8.54 -4.41
C VAL A 223 -0.24 -9.62 -3.33
N PRO A 224 -0.41 -9.25 -2.06
CA PRO A 224 -0.67 -10.21 -0.99
C PRO A 224 -1.93 -11.02 -1.28
N GLN A 225 -1.83 -12.34 -1.23
CA GLN A 225 -2.96 -13.24 -1.43
C GLN A 225 -3.49 -13.74 -0.08
N PRO A 226 -4.81 -14.04 0.03
CA PRO A 226 -5.32 -14.68 1.22
C PRO A 226 -4.65 -16.04 1.42
N SER A 227 -4.30 -16.36 2.67
CA SER A 227 -3.74 -17.66 3.00
C SER A 227 -4.79 -18.78 2.81
N PRO A 228 -4.39 -19.97 2.38
CA PRO A 228 -5.26 -21.14 2.38
C PRO A 228 -5.77 -21.53 3.77
N ASP A 229 -5.01 -21.21 4.81
CA ASP A 229 -5.37 -21.40 6.22
C ASP A 229 -6.06 -20.12 6.74
N PRO A 230 -7.35 -20.17 7.08
CA PRO A 230 -8.08 -18.99 7.55
C PRO A 230 -7.54 -18.45 8.90
N ASP A 231 -6.91 -19.28 9.71
CA ASP A 231 -6.35 -18.89 11.00
C ASP A 231 -4.95 -18.28 10.88
N THR A 232 -4.35 -18.37 9.71
CA THR A 232 -3.02 -17.81 9.40
C THR A 232 -3.11 -16.75 8.32
N PRO A 233 -3.49 -15.51 8.64
CA PRO A 233 -3.62 -14.46 7.66
C PRO A 233 -2.27 -14.07 7.07
N HIS A 234 -2.31 -13.44 5.88
CA HIS A 234 -1.11 -12.91 5.24
C HIS A 234 -0.36 -11.95 6.19
N PRO A 235 0.94 -12.20 6.52
CA PRO A 235 1.63 -11.49 7.59
C PRO A 235 1.65 -9.96 7.43
N LEU A 236 1.91 -9.47 6.20
CA LEU A 236 1.94 -8.05 5.90
C LEU A 236 0.57 -7.39 6.10
N VAL A 237 -0.50 -8.05 5.65
CA VAL A 237 -1.87 -7.51 5.78
C VAL A 237 -2.31 -7.54 7.23
N ALA A 238 -1.92 -8.58 7.96
CA ALA A 238 -2.14 -8.69 9.39
C ALA A 238 -1.49 -7.53 10.15
N ALA A 239 -0.26 -7.15 9.80
CA ALA A 239 0.44 -6.00 10.39
C ALA A 239 -0.22 -4.66 9.97
N PHE A 240 -0.69 -4.56 8.74
CA PHE A 240 -1.41 -3.37 8.24
C PHE A 240 -2.73 -3.13 9.01
N ILE A 241 -3.55 -4.17 9.20
CA ILE A 241 -4.81 -4.06 9.95
C ILE A 241 -4.55 -3.73 11.43
N GLU A 242 -3.52 -4.32 12.02
CA GLU A 242 -3.11 -3.97 13.39
C GLU A 242 -2.65 -2.50 13.50
N ALA A 243 -1.92 -1.99 12.52
CA ALA A 243 -1.55 -0.57 12.47
C ALA A 243 -2.80 0.33 12.41
N GLY A 244 -3.80 -0.03 11.58
CA GLY A 244 -5.09 0.67 11.53
C GLY A 244 -5.82 0.65 12.88
N ARG A 245 -5.81 -0.48 13.58
CA ARG A 245 -6.38 -0.60 14.93
C ARG A 245 -5.70 0.34 15.93
N LEU A 246 -4.37 0.42 15.88
CA LEU A 246 -3.59 1.32 16.76
C LEU A 246 -3.80 2.80 16.43
N ALA A 247 -4.22 3.12 15.21
CA ALA A 247 -4.57 4.47 14.77
C ALA A 247 -6.00 4.90 15.16
N LEU A 248 -6.83 3.99 15.70
CA LEU A 248 -8.19 4.33 16.17
C LEU A 248 -8.10 5.46 17.22
N ARG A 249 -8.68 6.60 16.89
CA ARG A 249 -8.69 7.83 17.72
C ARG A 249 -10.07 8.14 18.26
#